data_2a731bd89c50e7d086d7f51846113aef
#
_entry.id   2a731bd89c50e7d086d7f51846113aef
#
_cell.length_a   1.000
_cell.length_b   1.000
_cell.length_c   1.000
_cell.angle_alpha   90.00
_cell.angle_beta   90.00
_cell.angle_gamma   90.00
#
_symmetry.space_group_name_H-M   'P 1'
#
loop_
_entity.id
_entity.type
_entity.pdbx_description
1 polymer ?
#
loop_
_entity_poly.entity_id
_entity_poly.type
_entity_poly.pdbx_seq_one_letter_code
_entity_poly.pdbx_strand_id
1 'polypeptide(L)'
;MTLITKVATASSKAETIEVSQTGLQAREVDISHTAPDCEDWIGKASSAAQRGACVLVVRNTIASAQETFRQLKSTLNDCRAPIGLLHSRFPQFQREENEGHWTTLLGKGFEQRPEGCILVGTQVVEQSIDIDADLLITDIAPTDLILQRIGRLHRHERVRPIGFERAECVILNPVVNWEDSVDEIKKSLGSSAYIYPPFTLFQTQKVWQELIVLNLPNHIRGVLEASSRIPSPLPTGAAALLAEMNVKIQQMTGTAWMSQVFATAAVQDSDGGQTRWKSKPTASVVLLKSQPQENREGMTIEFLNGATLSFKPGFFNFELARNLHLNACRVPRYLVATLPAPAWLKQHFPNSVLAVKSSDSHACTPCEGESDYDLFYHQERGLWHERKTPQPKFEISENESWF
;
A
#
# COMPACT_ATOMS: atom_id res chain seq x y z
N MET A 1 27.19 -11.30 5.29
CA MET A 1 27.52 -12.57 5.92
C MET A 1 26.25 -13.19 6.46
N THR A 2 25.81 -14.32 5.91
CA THR A 2 24.56 -14.97 6.33
C THR A 2 24.93 -15.99 7.42
N LEU A 3 24.30 -15.85 8.58
CA LEU A 3 24.47 -16.78 9.69
C LEU A 3 23.30 -17.77 9.69
N ILE A 4 23.59 -19.06 9.64
CA ILE A 4 22.60 -20.11 9.89
C ILE A 4 22.84 -20.66 11.29
N THR A 5 21.83 -20.52 12.15
CA THR A 5 21.87 -21.10 13.51
C THR A 5 21.16 -22.44 13.49
N LYS A 6 21.88 -23.50 13.77
CA LYS A 6 21.35 -24.86 13.91
C LYS A 6 21.33 -25.22 15.40
N VAL A 7 20.14 -25.57 15.89
CA VAL A 7 19.97 -26.11 17.27
C VAL A 7 19.60 -27.58 17.11
N ALA A 8 20.46 -28.47 17.62
CA ALA A 8 20.11 -29.88 17.69
C ALA A 8 19.20 -30.14 18.89
N THR A 9 18.12 -30.87 18.69
CA THR A 9 17.08 -31.18 19.71
C THR A 9 17.57 -31.87 20.96
N ALA A 10 18.84 -32.32 20.98
CA ALA A 10 19.46 -33.02 22.12
C ALA A 10 20.62 -32.24 22.76
N SER A 11 20.97 -31.05 22.29
CA SER A 11 22.07 -30.27 22.88
C SER A 11 21.66 -28.81 23.04
N SER A 12 21.96 -28.22 24.17
CA SER A 12 21.71 -26.80 24.48
C SER A 12 22.70 -25.83 23.79
N LYS A 13 23.54 -26.32 22.89
CA LYS A 13 24.49 -25.47 22.13
C LYS A 13 23.97 -25.19 20.73
N ALA A 14 23.78 -23.90 20.44
CA ALA A 14 23.53 -23.42 19.09
C ALA A 14 24.87 -23.37 18.34
N GLU A 15 24.95 -24.04 17.18
CA GLU A 15 26.05 -23.87 16.24
C GLU A 15 25.70 -22.80 15.24
N THR A 16 26.57 -21.80 15.10
CA THR A 16 26.40 -20.73 14.12
C THR A 16 27.36 -20.99 12.94
N ILE A 17 26.81 -21.22 11.78
CA ILE A 17 27.58 -21.44 10.55
C ILE A 17 27.57 -20.15 9.74
N GLU A 18 28.75 -19.64 9.44
CA GLU A 18 28.92 -18.53 8.50
C GLU A 18 28.83 -19.07 7.07
N VAL A 19 27.80 -18.62 6.34
CA VAL A 19 27.63 -18.96 4.93
C VAL A 19 28.27 -17.87 4.10
N SER A 20 29.29 -18.19 3.30
CA SER A 20 29.84 -17.27 2.31
C SER A 20 28.79 -16.97 1.24
N GLN A 21 28.51 -15.70 1.01
CA GLN A 21 27.60 -15.25 -0.06
C GLN A 21 28.29 -15.38 -1.41
N THR A 22 28.29 -16.56 -1.99
CA THR A 22 28.73 -16.78 -3.36
C THR A 22 27.57 -16.42 -4.30
N GLY A 23 27.77 -15.44 -5.18
CA GLY A 23 26.84 -15.12 -6.27
C GLY A 23 25.99 -13.83 -6.10
N LEU A 24 26.10 -13.08 -5.00
CA LEU A 24 25.48 -11.76 -4.91
C LEU A 24 26.47 -10.73 -5.49
N GLN A 25 26.05 -10.03 -6.54
CA GLN A 25 26.83 -8.91 -7.08
C GLN A 25 26.89 -7.78 -6.06
N ALA A 26 28.12 -7.36 -5.76
CA ALA A 26 28.33 -6.15 -4.97
C ALA A 26 27.88 -4.93 -5.78
N ARG A 27 27.06 -4.07 -5.19
CA ARG A 27 26.65 -2.82 -5.80
C ARG A 27 26.58 -1.72 -4.76
N GLU A 28 26.88 -0.52 -5.21
CA GLU A 28 26.74 0.69 -4.41
C GLU A 28 25.42 1.38 -4.79
N VAL A 29 24.76 1.91 -3.79
CA VAL A 29 23.53 2.69 -3.96
C VAL A 29 23.75 4.04 -3.28
N ASP A 30 23.70 5.11 -4.05
CA ASP A 30 23.75 6.47 -3.53
C ASP A 30 22.42 6.80 -2.83
N ILE A 31 22.50 7.26 -1.59
CA ILE A 31 21.33 7.60 -0.76
C ILE A 31 21.25 9.11 -0.61
N SER A 32 20.10 9.66 -0.93
CA SER A 32 19.80 11.07 -0.71
C SER A 32 18.47 11.25 0.00
N HIS A 33 18.27 12.40 0.64
CA HIS A 33 17.07 12.69 1.42
C HIS A 33 16.44 14.00 0.95
N THR A 34 15.13 14.04 0.92
CA THR A 34 14.34 15.25 0.67
C THR A 34 13.06 15.23 1.48
N ALA A 35 12.49 16.39 1.76
CA ALA A 35 11.20 16.46 2.45
C ALA A 35 10.06 16.01 1.52
N PRO A 36 9.04 15.29 2.04
CA PRO A 36 7.93 14.78 1.22
C PRO A 36 7.08 15.89 0.57
N ASP A 37 7.04 17.07 1.16
CA ASP A 37 6.32 18.27 0.72
C ASP A 37 7.14 19.17 -0.21
N CYS A 38 8.42 18.86 -0.43
CA CYS A 38 9.27 19.54 -1.42
C CYS A 38 8.88 19.06 -2.82
N GLU A 39 8.61 19.99 -3.75
CA GLU A 39 8.25 19.63 -5.14
C GLU A 39 9.45 19.15 -5.98
N ASP A 40 10.68 19.36 -5.49
CA ASP A 40 11.90 19.03 -6.24
C ASP A 40 11.99 17.56 -6.67
N TRP A 41 11.51 16.63 -5.84
CA TRP A 41 11.55 15.21 -6.17
C TRP A 41 10.57 14.82 -7.28
N ILE A 42 9.43 15.51 -7.41
CA ILE A 42 8.49 15.34 -8.55
C ILE A 42 9.18 15.77 -9.85
N GLY A 43 9.86 16.93 -9.82
CA GLY A 43 10.68 17.41 -10.95
C GLY A 43 11.82 16.46 -11.29
N LYS A 44 12.50 15.91 -10.28
CA LYS A 44 13.57 14.90 -10.46
C LYS A 44 13.04 13.63 -11.12
N ALA A 45 11.90 13.10 -10.65
CA ALA A 45 11.27 11.91 -11.23
C ALA A 45 10.91 12.13 -12.70
N SER A 46 10.28 13.27 -13.00
CA SER A 46 9.85 13.64 -14.34
C SER A 46 11.04 13.83 -15.29
N SER A 47 12.07 14.56 -14.86
CA SER A 47 13.30 14.75 -15.63
C SER A 47 14.05 13.45 -15.87
N ALA A 48 14.12 12.56 -14.88
CA ALA A 48 14.74 11.24 -15.03
C ALA A 48 14.04 10.40 -16.10
N ALA A 49 12.70 10.34 -16.07
CA ALA A 49 11.92 9.63 -17.07
C ALA A 49 12.10 10.21 -18.48
N GLN A 50 12.14 11.55 -18.62
CA GLN A 50 12.41 12.23 -19.91
C GLN A 50 13.81 11.92 -20.45
N ARG A 51 14.78 11.63 -19.58
CA ARG A 51 16.14 11.23 -19.94
C ARG A 51 16.30 9.72 -20.16
N GLY A 52 15.19 8.98 -20.23
CA GLY A 52 15.16 7.55 -20.52
C GLY A 52 15.21 6.63 -19.31
N ALA A 53 15.23 7.16 -18.07
CA ALA A 53 15.26 6.33 -16.87
C ALA A 53 13.88 5.76 -16.50
N CYS A 54 13.86 4.52 -16.06
CA CYS A 54 12.68 3.93 -15.43
C CYS A 54 12.69 4.22 -13.93
N VAL A 55 11.77 5.06 -13.50
CA VAL A 55 11.67 5.55 -12.11
C VAL A 55 10.62 4.76 -11.35
N LEU A 56 10.99 4.24 -10.18
CA LEU A 56 10.07 3.65 -9.22
C LEU A 56 9.81 4.63 -8.08
N VAL A 57 8.54 4.99 -7.86
CA VAL A 57 8.12 5.82 -6.73
C VAL A 57 7.27 4.99 -5.78
N VAL A 58 7.71 4.82 -4.52
CA VAL A 58 6.99 4.01 -3.53
C VAL A 58 6.46 4.90 -2.41
N ARG A 59 5.14 4.98 -2.33
CA ARG A 59 4.45 5.74 -1.28
C ARG A 59 3.85 4.80 -0.21
N ASN A 60 3.81 5.26 1.02
CA ASN A 60 3.32 4.45 2.14
C ASN A 60 1.80 4.29 2.16
N THR A 61 1.05 5.21 1.54
CA THR A 61 -0.41 5.16 1.49
C THR A 61 -0.95 5.22 0.07
N ILE A 62 -2.12 4.65 -0.12
CA ILE A 62 -2.81 4.68 -1.42
C ILE A 62 -3.16 6.13 -1.80
N ALA A 63 -3.62 6.94 -0.85
CA ALA A 63 -3.95 8.35 -1.11
C ALA A 63 -2.72 9.13 -1.61
N SER A 64 -1.56 8.96 -0.94
CA SER A 64 -0.30 9.60 -1.38
C SER A 64 0.14 9.09 -2.74
N ALA A 65 -0.01 7.79 -3.03
CA ALA A 65 0.34 7.21 -4.33
C ALA A 65 -0.57 7.76 -5.45
N GLN A 66 -1.89 7.83 -5.22
CA GLN A 66 -2.85 8.40 -6.17
C GLN A 66 -2.61 9.89 -6.44
N GLU A 67 -2.26 10.65 -5.40
CA GLU A 67 -1.93 12.07 -5.55
C GLU A 67 -0.62 12.27 -6.30
N THR A 68 0.42 11.50 -5.95
CA THR A 68 1.70 11.49 -6.67
C THR A 68 1.51 11.16 -8.16
N PHE A 69 0.72 10.13 -8.46
CA PHE A 69 0.39 9.76 -9.85
C PHE A 69 -0.29 10.92 -10.60
N ARG A 70 -1.24 11.61 -9.96
CA ARG A 70 -1.95 12.74 -10.54
C ARG A 70 -0.99 13.90 -10.85
N GLN A 71 -0.10 14.25 -9.92
CA GLN A 71 0.90 15.32 -10.08
C GLN A 71 1.88 14.98 -11.20
N LEU A 72 2.47 13.77 -11.19
CA LEU A 72 3.40 13.34 -12.22
C LEU A 72 2.73 13.27 -13.60
N LYS A 73 1.48 12.81 -13.68
CA LYS A 73 0.72 12.78 -14.93
C LYS A 73 0.48 14.19 -15.49
N SER A 74 0.19 15.17 -14.62
CA SER A 74 0.04 16.57 -15.06
C SER A 74 1.36 17.19 -15.49
N THR A 75 2.49 16.83 -14.88
CA THR A 75 3.82 17.33 -15.23
C THR A 75 4.33 16.75 -16.55
N LEU A 76 3.95 15.51 -16.86
CA LEU A 76 4.40 14.76 -18.04
C LEU A 76 3.42 14.83 -19.24
N ASN A 77 2.42 15.72 -19.22
CA ASN A 77 1.35 15.77 -20.24
C ASN A 77 1.84 15.76 -21.70
N ASP A 78 3.03 16.30 -21.98
CA ASP A 78 3.63 16.35 -23.32
C ASP A 78 4.71 15.27 -23.53
N CYS A 79 4.95 14.39 -22.57
CA CYS A 79 6.00 13.39 -22.62
C CYS A 79 5.44 12.01 -23.01
N ARG A 80 6.17 11.27 -23.88
CA ARG A 80 5.79 9.90 -24.27
C ARG A 80 6.10 8.84 -23.21
N ALA A 81 6.74 9.21 -22.09
CA ALA A 81 7.08 8.27 -21.04
C ALA A 81 5.82 7.71 -20.37
N PRO A 82 5.59 6.39 -20.39
CA PRO A 82 4.45 5.80 -19.74
C PRO A 82 4.52 6.00 -18.22
N ILE A 83 3.37 6.28 -17.64
CA ILE A 83 3.23 6.40 -16.19
C ILE A 83 2.17 5.42 -15.70
N GLY A 84 2.45 4.69 -14.62
CA GLY A 84 1.55 3.73 -14.03
C GLY A 84 1.40 3.84 -12.52
N LEU A 85 0.35 3.20 -12.02
CA LEU A 85 0.02 3.18 -10.60
C LEU A 85 -0.36 1.77 -10.15
N LEU A 86 0.24 1.29 -9.05
CA LEU A 86 -0.03 -0.01 -8.46
C LEU A 86 -0.36 0.10 -6.98
N HIS A 87 -1.56 -0.30 -6.58
CA HIS A 87 -2.00 -0.39 -5.19
C HIS A 87 -3.18 -1.36 -5.01
N SER A 88 -3.56 -1.64 -3.77
CA SER A 88 -4.59 -2.63 -3.44
C SER A 88 -6.05 -2.19 -3.67
N ARG A 89 -6.31 -0.94 -4.11
CA ARG A 89 -7.66 -0.45 -4.44
C ARG A 89 -8.00 -0.53 -5.93
N PHE A 90 -7.32 -1.38 -6.68
CA PHE A 90 -7.83 -1.87 -7.96
C PHE A 90 -8.64 -3.15 -7.72
N PRO A 91 -9.69 -3.42 -8.53
CA PRO A 91 -10.28 -4.76 -8.58
C PRO A 91 -9.21 -5.80 -8.89
N GLN A 92 -9.39 -7.03 -8.40
CA GLN A 92 -8.36 -8.05 -8.52
C GLN A 92 -7.97 -8.31 -9.98
N PHE A 93 -8.95 -8.38 -10.91
CA PHE A 93 -8.66 -8.59 -12.34
C PHE A 93 -7.77 -7.48 -12.92
N GLN A 94 -8.08 -6.21 -12.62
CA GLN A 94 -7.31 -5.06 -13.11
C GLN A 94 -5.92 -5.00 -12.48
N ARG A 95 -5.81 -5.43 -11.21
CA ARG A 95 -4.51 -5.49 -10.53
C ARG A 95 -3.61 -6.53 -11.18
N GLU A 96 -4.13 -7.71 -11.50
CA GLU A 96 -3.39 -8.77 -12.19
C GLU A 96 -2.92 -8.32 -13.58
N GLU A 97 -3.78 -7.63 -14.34
CA GLU A 97 -3.43 -7.04 -15.63
C GLU A 97 -2.32 -5.98 -15.49
N ASN A 98 -2.46 -5.05 -14.55
CA ASN A 98 -1.47 -3.99 -14.32
C ASN A 98 -0.13 -4.56 -13.84
N GLU A 99 -0.14 -5.52 -12.92
CA GLU A 99 1.06 -6.20 -12.42
C GLU A 99 1.77 -6.96 -13.56
N GLY A 100 1.00 -7.69 -14.39
CA GLY A 100 1.51 -8.38 -15.57
C GLY A 100 2.14 -7.41 -16.58
N HIS A 101 1.46 -6.32 -16.89
CA HIS A 101 1.95 -5.27 -17.79
C HIS A 101 3.30 -4.69 -17.32
N TRP A 102 3.37 -4.24 -16.06
CA TRP A 102 4.59 -3.64 -15.51
C TRP A 102 5.73 -4.65 -15.31
N THR A 103 5.42 -5.90 -15.01
CA THR A 103 6.42 -6.99 -14.99
C THR A 103 7.01 -7.23 -16.37
N THR A 104 6.18 -7.17 -17.42
CA THR A 104 6.66 -7.31 -18.81
C THR A 104 7.57 -6.15 -19.20
N LEU A 105 7.22 -4.92 -18.83
CA LEU A 105 8.00 -3.71 -19.17
C LEU A 105 9.31 -3.60 -18.38
N LEU A 106 9.30 -3.93 -17.08
CA LEU A 106 10.39 -3.63 -16.15
C LEU A 106 11.10 -4.88 -15.62
N GLY A 107 10.63 -6.08 -15.95
CA GLY A 107 11.23 -7.34 -15.53
C GLY A 107 12.53 -7.69 -16.26
N LYS A 108 12.93 -8.94 -16.14
CA LYS A 108 14.19 -9.44 -16.71
C LYS A 108 14.22 -9.45 -18.26
N GLY A 109 13.07 -9.54 -18.94
CA GLY A 109 12.96 -9.48 -20.39
C GLY A 109 13.29 -8.08 -20.93
N PHE A 110 14.02 -8.01 -22.05
CA PHE A 110 14.57 -6.73 -22.53
C PHE A 110 13.78 -6.07 -23.65
N GLU A 111 13.00 -6.85 -24.40
CA GLU A 111 12.49 -6.42 -25.71
C GLU A 111 11.46 -5.29 -25.64
N GLN A 112 10.85 -5.05 -24.48
CA GLN A 112 9.76 -4.07 -24.31
C GLN A 112 10.04 -2.99 -23.28
N ARG A 113 11.28 -2.91 -22.74
CA ARG A 113 11.60 -1.86 -21.76
C ARG A 113 11.49 -0.48 -22.42
N PRO A 114 10.67 0.43 -21.86
CA PRO A 114 10.50 1.76 -22.44
C PRO A 114 11.76 2.63 -22.25
N GLU A 115 11.96 3.57 -23.16
CA GLU A 115 12.90 4.67 -23.02
C GLU A 115 12.31 5.71 -22.06
N GLY A 116 12.43 5.42 -20.75
CA GLY A 116 11.87 6.19 -19.65
C GLY A 116 10.44 5.82 -19.32
N CYS A 117 10.18 5.72 -18.03
CA CYS A 117 8.82 5.55 -17.48
C CYS A 117 8.80 5.92 -15.99
N ILE A 118 7.60 6.08 -15.43
CA ILE A 118 7.42 6.21 -14.00
C ILE A 118 6.38 5.18 -13.52
N LEU A 119 6.76 4.35 -12.56
CA LEU A 119 5.83 3.50 -11.85
C LEU A 119 5.67 3.99 -10.42
N VAL A 120 4.47 4.45 -10.09
CA VAL A 120 4.09 4.80 -8.72
C VAL A 120 3.43 3.57 -8.07
N GLY A 121 3.83 3.24 -6.85
CA GLY A 121 3.22 2.11 -6.15
C GLY A 121 3.16 2.29 -4.64
N THR A 122 2.52 1.33 -4.00
CA THR A 122 2.55 1.17 -2.55
C THR A 122 3.31 -0.11 -2.20
N GLN A 123 3.11 -0.69 -1.02
CA GLN A 123 3.77 -1.94 -0.60
C GLN A 123 3.57 -3.13 -1.57
N VAL A 124 2.63 -3.02 -2.49
CA VAL A 124 2.41 -4.05 -3.54
C VAL A 124 3.67 -4.30 -4.37
N VAL A 125 4.45 -3.25 -4.65
CA VAL A 125 5.69 -3.36 -5.46
C VAL A 125 6.88 -3.99 -4.70
N GLU A 126 6.75 -4.18 -3.37
CA GLU A 126 7.83 -4.73 -2.54
C GLU A 126 7.97 -6.26 -2.69
N GLN A 127 6.88 -6.99 -2.86
CA GLN A 127 6.87 -8.44 -2.68
C GLN A 127 6.61 -9.28 -3.93
N SER A 128 5.74 -8.86 -4.83
CA SER A 128 5.16 -9.77 -5.83
C SER A 128 5.64 -9.55 -7.26
N ILE A 129 6.35 -8.46 -7.55
CA ILE A 129 6.60 -8.03 -8.92
C ILE A 129 8.10 -7.98 -9.20
N ASP A 130 8.54 -8.57 -10.33
CA ASP A 130 9.91 -8.44 -10.80
C ASP A 130 10.08 -7.12 -11.56
N ILE A 131 10.52 -6.10 -10.83
CA ILE A 131 10.75 -4.74 -11.33
C ILE A 131 12.23 -4.40 -11.20
N ASP A 132 12.75 -3.74 -12.23
CA ASP A 132 14.10 -3.22 -12.28
C ASP A 132 14.07 -1.73 -12.64
N ALA A 133 14.24 -0.87 -11.66
CA ALA A 133 14.27 0.59 -11.80
C ALA A 133 15.71 1.13 -11.93
N ASP A 134 15.83 2.31 -12.54
CA ASP A 134 17.08 3.06 -12.63
C ASP A 134 17.21 4.09 -11.50
N LEU A 135 16.08 4.63 -11.03
CA LEU A 135 15.97 5.55 -9.90
C LEU A 135 14.84 5.09 -8.97
N LEU A 136 15.09 5.09 -7.68
CA LEU A 136 14.07 4.84 -6.65
C LEU A 136 13.81 6.11 -5.84
N ILE A 137 12.54 6.49 -5.72
CA ILE A 137 12.08 7.52 -4.79
C ILE A 137 11.10 6.86 -3.82
N THR A 138 11.30 6.99 -2.52
CA THR A 138 10.49 6.25 -1.56
C THR A 138 10.19 7.05 -0.30
N ASP A 139 8.96 6.94 0.21
CA ASP A 139 8.67 7.39 1.57
C ASP A 139 9.56 6.64 2.57
N ILE A 140 9.90 7.31 3.69
CA ILE A 140 10.56 6.64 4.81
C ILE A 140 9.69 5.49 5.32
N ALA A 141 10.32 4.35 5.60
CA ALA A 141 9.68 3.13 6.07
C ALA A 141 10.64 2.38 7.02
N PRO A 142 10.22 1.33 7.73
CA PRO A 142 11.14 0.45 8.43
C PRO A 142 12.30 -0.01 7.55
N THR A 143 13.48 -0.11 8.14
CA THR A 143 14.75 -0.39 7.42
C THR A 143 14.66 -1.64 6.51
N ASP A 144 14.02 -2.70 6.96
CA ASP A 144 13.82 -3.92 6.17
C ASP A 144 13.00 -3.67 4.90
N LEU A 145 11.98 -2.82 4.97
CA LEU A 145 11.18 -2.43 3.81
C LEU A 145 11.95 -1.50 2.86
N ILE A 146 12.72 -0.55 3.38
CA ILE A 146 13.60 0.28 2.51
C ILE A 146 14.58 -0.62 1.76
N LEU A 147 15.20 -1.60 2.41
CA LEU A 147 16.08 -2.56 1.76
C LEU A 147 15.36 -3.41 0.69
N GLN A 148 14.11 -3.82 0.94
CA GLN A 148 13.29 -4.54 -0.06
C GLN A 148 12.99 -3.66 -1.28
N ARG A 149 12.69 -2.35 -1.08
CA ARG A 149 12.49 -1.37 -2.15
C ARG A 149 13.77 -1.15 -2.95
N ILE A 150 14.91 -0.96 -2.28
CA ILE A 150 16.24 -0.88 -2.91
C ILE A 150 16.56 -2.17 -3.68
N GLY A 151 16.04 -3.31 -3.26
CA GLY A 151 16.12 -4.56 -4.00
C GLY A 151 15.47 -4.54 -5.40
N ARG A 152 14.70 -3.48 -5.73
CA ARG A 152 14.09 -3.24 -7.05
C ARG A 152 14.92 -2.29 -7.92
N LEU A 153 15.97 -1.70 -7.38
CA LEU A 153 16.83 -0.75 -8.04
C LEU A 153 18.06 -1.47 -8.61
N HIS A 154 18.35 -1.31 -9.89
CA HIS A 154 19.44 -2.02 -10.60
C HIS A 154 19.45 -3.53 -10.32
N ARG A 155 18.26 -4.13 -10.38
CA ARG A 155 18.06 -5.54 -10.03
C ARG A 155 18.64 -6.51 -11.04
N HIS A 156 18.62 -6.12 -12.32
CA HIS A 156 19.13 -6.93 -13.43
C HIS A 156 20.31 -6.22 -14.10
N GLU A 157 21.26 -7.04 -14.59
CA GLU A 157 22.36 -6.53 -15.40
C GLU A 157 21.84 -6.02 -16.74
N ARG A 158 22.06 -4.75 -17.01
CA ARG A 158 21.74 -4.09 -18.29
C ARG A 158 22.46 -2.78 -18.46
N VAL A 159 22.53 -2.31 -19.70
CA VAL A 159 22.97 -0.95 -19.99
C VAL A 159 21.96 0.04 -19.40
N ARG A 160 22.44 1.02 -18.67
CA ARG A 160 21.62 2.04 -18.06
C ARG A 160 21.63 3.32 -18.89
N PRO A 161 20.58 4.15 -18.81
CA PRO A 161 20.58 5.48 -19.43
C PRO A 161 21.72 6.33 -18.89
N ILE A 162 22.20 7.26 -19.72
CA ILE A 162 23.31 8.16 -19.36
C ILE A 162 22.94 8.99 -18.11
N GLY A 163 23.82 8.90 -17.09
CA GLY A 163 23.63 9.55 -15.80
C GLY A 163 22.82 8.73 -14.79
N PHE A 164 22.49 7.46 -15.11
CA PHE A 164 21.85 6.48 -14.20
C PHE A 164 22.67 5.18 -14.10
N GLU A 165 23.96 5.24 -14.41
CA GLU A 165 24.89 4.10 -14.30
C GLU A 165 25.12 3.70 -12.85
N ARG A 166 24.96 4.63 -11.91
CA ARG A 166 24.95 4.39 -10.46
C ARG A 166 23.52 4.31 -9.96
N ALA A 167 23.26 3.35 -9.09
CA ALA A 167 21.96 3.19 -8.46
C ALA A 167 21.72 4.33 -7.46
N GLU A 168 20.61 5.03 -7.55
CA GLU A 168 20.24 6.12 -6.65
C GLU A 168 18.90 5.87 -5.99
N CYS A 169 18.86 6.05 -4.66
CA CYS A 169 17.65 6.00 -3.85
C CYS A 169 17.43 7.34 -3.13
N VAL A 170 16.32 8.00 -3.43
CA VAL A 170 15.87 9.22 -2.75
C VAL A 170 14.84 8.84 -1.69
N ILE A 171 15.12 9.11 -0.43
CA ILE A 171 14.20 8.85 0.68
C ILE A 171 13.43 10.15 0.99
N LEU A 172 12.12 10.09 0.88
CA LEU A 172 11.22 11.17 1.29
C LEU A 172 11.11 11.14 2.81
N ASN A 173 11.93 11.97 3.45
CA ASN A 173 12.16 11.95 4.88
C ASN A 173 11.58 13.23 5.52
N PRO A 174 10.47 13.14 6.29
CA PRO A 174 9.88 14.30 6.94
C PRO A 174 10.81 14.86 8.01
N VAL A 175 10.80 16.18 8.17
CA VAL A 175 11.50 16.84 9.28
C VAL A 175 10.70 16.63 10.56
N VAL A 176 11.29 15.96 11.54
CA VAL A 176 10.65 15.62 12.81
C VAL A 176 11.53 16.07 13.97
N ASN A 177 10.98 16.84 14.89
CA ASN A 177 11.61 17.11 16.17
C ASN A 177 11.21 16.02 17.18
N TRP A 178 12.14 15.14 17.52
CA TRP A 178 11.86 13.98 18.37
C TRP A 178 11.76 14.30 19.88
N GLU A 179 11.97 15.57 20.26
CA GLU A 179 11.70 16.07 21.62
C GLU A 179 10.23 16.49 21.80
N ASP A 180 9.49 16.70 20.72
CA ASP A 180 8.11 17.14 20.73
C ASP A 180 7.17 16.10 21.36
N SER A 181 5.93 16.51 21.59
CA SER A 181 4.86 15.60 22.04
C SER A 181 4.58 14.49 21.00
N VAL A 182 4.06 13.37 21.47
CA VAL A 182 3.70 12.22 20.61
C VAL A 182 2.77 12.64 19.46
N ASP A 183 1.81 13.53 19.73
CA ASP A 183 0.85 13.98 18.72
C ASP A 183 1.51 14.87 17.66
N GLU A 184 2.40 15.77 18.04
CA GLU A 184 3.17 16.60 17.12
C GLU A 184 4.12 15.76 16.25
N ILE A 185 4.81 14.79 16.85
CA ILE A 185 5.64 13.85 16.11
C ILE A 185 4.79 13.07 15.08
N LYS A 186 3.63 12.53 15.49
CA LYS A 186 2.72 11.82 14.57
C LYS A 186 2.21 12.72 13.46
N LYS A 187 1.95 14.00 13.76
CA LYS A 187 1.56 14.99 12.75
C LYS A 187 2.68 15.26 11.76
N SER A 188 3.91 15.44 12.22
CA SER A 188 5.09 15.65 11.36
C SER A 188 5.41 14.43 10.49
N LEU A 189 5.27 13.20 11.02
CA LEU A 189 5.41 11.96 10.26
C LEU A 189 4.27 11.76 9.24
N GLY A 190 3.18 12.50 9.39
CA GLY A 190 2.02 12.44 8.50
C GLY A 190 1.40 11.04 8.40
N SER A 191 1.03 10.64 7.19
CA SER A 191 0.35 9.36 6.95
C SER A 191 1.22 8.13 7.30
N SER A 192 2.54 8.24 7.31
CA SER A 192 3.46 7.14 7.65
C SER A 192 3.30 6.67 9.10
N ALA A 193 2.95 7.58 10.04
CA ALA A 193 2.69 7.25 11.43
C ALA A 193 1.46 6.34 11.64
N TYR A 194 0.56 6.27 10.64
CA TYR A 194 -0.60 5.37 10.68
C TYR A 194 -0.31 3.98 10.10
N ILE A 195 0.75 3.84 9.32
CA ILE A 195 1.13 2.59 8.66
C ILE A 195 2.15 1.84 9.50
N TYR A 196 3.15 2.56 10.02
CA TYR A 196 4.27 2.00 10.78
C TYR A 196 4.32 2.54 12.20
N PRO A 197 4.91 1.80 13.16
CA PRO A 197 5.17 2.32 14.51
C PRO A 197 6.05 3.57 14.42
N PRO A 198 5.65 4.72 14.97
CA PRO A 198 6.46 5.93 14.92
C PRO A 198 7.86 5.77 15.53
N PHE A 199 8.00 4.96 16.57
CA PHE A 199 9.31 4.66 17.16
C PHE A 199 10.23 3.90 16.17
N THR A 200 9.70 2.98 15.39
CA THR A 200 10.46 2.29 14.34
C THR A 200 10.92 3.25 13.26
N LEU A 201 10.08 4.25 12.89
CA LEU A 201 10.47 5.30 11.95
C LEU A 201 11.57 6.20 12.54
N PHE A 202 11.53 6.51 13.84
CA PHE A 202 12.61 7.20 14.53
C PHE A 202 13.94 6.45 14.41
N GLN A 203 13.95 5.14 14.73
CA GLN A 203 15.15 4.32 14.63
C GLN A 203 15.68 4.27 13.19
N THR A 204 14.79 4.12 12.22
CA THR A 204 15.15 4.14 10.79
C THR A 204 15.75 5.48 10.40
N GLN A 205 15.09 6.60 10.73
CA GLN A 205 15.55 7.92 10.39
C GLN A 205 16.97 8.19 10.94
N LYS A 206 17.23 7.82 12.18
CA LYS A 206 18.55 7.96 12.83
C LYS A 206 19.68 7.27 12.09
N VAL A 207 19.42 6.10 11.52
CA VAL A 207 20.43 5.32 10.78
C VAL A 207 20.57 5.82 9.35
N TRP A 208 19.45 6.06 8.67
CA TRP A 208 19.47 6.37 7.24
C TRP A 208 19.88 7.82 6.94
N GLN A 209 19.56 8.78 7.81
CA GLN A 209 19.92 10.19 7.58
C GLN A 209 21.44 10.44 7.48
N GLU A 210 22.26 9.55 8.05
CA GLU A 210 23.73 9.64 8.01
C GLU A 210 24.33 8.83 6.86
N LEU A 211 23.51 8.03 6.17
CA LEU A 211 23.97 7.12 5.14
C LEU A 211 23.95 7.83 3.78
N ILE A 212 25.13 8.00 3.19
CA ILE A 212 25.32 8.60 1.86
C ILE A 212 25.43 7.52 0.79
N VAL A 213 26.08 6.38 1.11
CA VAL A 213 26.30 5.26 0.20
C VAL A 213 26.01 3.96 0.92
N LEU A 214 25.15 3.14 0.34
CA LEU A 214 24.83 1.78 0.81
C LEU A 214 25.55 0.73 -0.05
N ASN A 215 26.50 0.01 0.55
CA ASN A 215 27.18 -1.10 -0.12
C ASN A 215 26.42 -2.41 0.10
N LEU A 216 25.85 -2.97 -0.96
CA LEU A 216 25.14 -4.23 -0.92
C LEU A 216 26.02 -5.37 -1.40
N PRO A 217 25.99 -6.56 -0.78
CA PRO A 217 25.14 -6.92 0.37
C PRO A 217 25.79 -6.57 1.74
N ASN A 218 26.99 -6.03 1.78
CA ASN A 218 27.82 -5.92 3.00
C ASN A 218 27.17 -5.10 4.12
N HIS A 219 26.46 -4.02 3.79
CA HIS A 219 25.85 -3.13 4.78
C HIS A 219 24.47 -3.61 5.30
N ILE A 220 23.82 -4.60 4.65
CA ILE A 220 22.46 -5.04 5.00
C ILE A 220 22.33 -5.36 6.50
N ARG A 221 23.22 -6.21 7.00
CA ARG A 221 23.18 -6.62 8.41
C ARG A 221 23.43 -5.46 9.36
N GLY A 222 24.44 -4.61 9.04
CA GLY A 222 24.81 -3.48 9.86
C GLY A 222 23.67 -2.47 10.02
N VAL A 223 22.98 -2.11 8.93
CA VAL A 223 21.86 -1.15 8.99
C VAL A 223 20.63 -1.75 9.69
N LEU A 224 20.35 -3.05 9.53
CA LEU A 224 19.27 -3.74 10.24
C LEU A 224 19.54 -3.79 11.75
N GLU A 225 20.74 -4.18 12.17
CA GLU A 225 21.12 -4.23 13.57
C GLU A 225 21.15 -2.82 14.20
N ALA A 226 21.67 -1.82 13.49
CA ALA A 226 21.68 -0.43 13.94
C ALA A 226 20.26 0.11 14.15
N SER A 227 19.36 -0.14 13.19
CA SER A 227 17.95 0.28 13.27
C SER A 227 17.14 -0.47 14.33
N SER A 228 17.64 -1.60 14.85
CA SER A 228 16.98 -2.36 15.91
C SER A 228 17.43 -1.92 17.30
N ARG A 229 18.53 -1.17 17.41
CA ARG A 229 19.06 -0.72 18.71
C ARG A 229 18.23 0.45 19.23
N ILE A 230 18.03 0.45 20.55
CA ILE A 230 17.44 1.59 21.24
C ILE A 230 18.60 2.52 21.64
N PRO A 231 18.69 3.73 21.05
CA PRO A 231 19.75 4.66 21.42
C PRO A 231 19.57 5.17 22.84
N SER A 232 20.68 5.59 23.47
CA SER A 232 20.68 6.19 24.81
C SER A 232 21.63 7.40 24.83
N PRO A 233 21.19 8.57 25.27
CA PRO A 233 19.82 8.90 25.71
C PRO A 233 18.80 8.95 24.58
N LEU A 234 17.52 8.70 24.90
CA LEU A 234 16.40 8.90 23.99
C LEU A 234 15.87 10.33 24.11
N PRO A 235 15.51 10.99 23.00
CA PRO A 235 14.67 12.17 23.01
C PRO A 235 13.35 11.92 23.74
N THR A 236 12.80 12.95 24.40
CA THR A 236 11.61 12.82 25.26
C THR A 236 10.40 12.21 24.51
N GLY A 237 10.10 12.74 23.34
CA GLY A 237 8.99 12.22 22.52
C GLY A 237 9.26 10.82 21.99
N ALA A 238 10.49 10.50 21.60
CA ALA A 238 10.87 9.16 21.17
C ALA A 238 10.73 8.13 22.32
N ALA A 239 11.07 8.50 23.56
CA ALA A 239 10.88 7.65 24.73
C ALA A 239 9.38 7.37 24.99
N ALA A 240 8.53 8.37 24.87
CA ALA A 240 7.08 8.22 24.98
C ALA A 240 6.51 7.30 23.88
N LEU A 241 6.99 7.42 22.64
CA LEU A 241 6.60 6.54 21.53
C LEU A 241 7.03 5.09 21.73
N LEU A 242 8.22 4.86 22.34
CA LEU A 242 8.66 3.53 22.72
C LEU A 242 7.73 2.90 23.76
N ALA A 243 7.36 3.67 24.78
CA ALA A 243 6.42 3.21 25.81
C ALA A 243 5.05 2.85 25.19
N GLU A 244 4.49 3.71 24.31
CA GLU A 244 3.25 3.44 23.57
C GLU A 244 3.36 2.16 22.72
N MET A 245 4.48 1.99 22.01
CA MET A 245 4.73 0.79 21.20
C MET A 245 4.75 -0.48 22.05
N ASN A 246 5.44 -0.46 23.19
CA ASN A 246 5.53 -1.62 24.08
C ASN A 246 4.16 -2.03 24.64
N VAL A 247 3.35 -1.07 25.09
CA VAL A 247 1.98 -1.34 25.55
C VAL A 247 1.17 -2.00 24.45
N LYS A 248 1.27 -1.50 23.23
CA LYS A 248 0.52 -2.05 22.09
C LYS A 248 0.98 -3.45 21.71
N ILE A 249 2.29 -3.72 21.71
CA ILE A 249 2.84 -5.07 21.47
C ILE A 249 2.30 -6.05 22.52
N GLN A 250 2.30 -5.67 23.80
CA GLN A 250 1.74 -6.51 24.86
C GLN A 250 0.26 -6.83 24.64
N GLN A 251 -0.55 -5.81 24.26
CA GLN A 251 -1.97 -5.99 23.93
C GLN A 251 -2.16 -6.95 22.74
N MET A 252 -1.40 -6.77 21.66
CA MET A 252 -1.48 -7.63 20.48
C MET A 252 -1.07 -9.07 20.79
N THR A 253 0.00 -9.26 21.56
CA THR A 253 0.48 -10.60 21.97
C THR A 253 -0.57 -11.29 22.86
N GLY A 254 -1.15 -10.58 23.81
CA GLY A 254 -2.23 -11.10 24.66
C GLY A 254 -3.46 -11.50 23.85
N THR A 255 -3.89 -10.67 22.90
CA THR A 255 -5.02 -10.97 22.02
C THR A 255 -4.74 -12.16 21.11
N ALA A 256 -3.53 -12.25 20.53
CA ALA A 256 -3.13 -13.38 19.68
C ALA A 256 -3.11 -14.69 20.47
N TRP A 257 -2.57 -14.67 21.69
CA TRP A 257 -2.58 -15.84 22.59
C TRP A 257 -4.00 -16.27 22.94
N MET A 258 -4.88 -15.33 23.32
CA MET A 258 -6.30 -15.62 23.61
C MET A 258 -7.00 -16.22 22.39
N SER A 259 -6.77 -15.69 21.20
CA SER A 259 -7.36 -16.23 19.97
C SER A 259 -6.87 -17.64 19.67
N GLN A 260 -5.61 -17.96 19.93
CA GLN A 260 -5.07 -19.30 19.76
C GLN A 260 -5.66 -20.30 20.78
N VAL A 261 -5.85 -19.89 22.03
CA VAL A 261 -6.40 -20.74 23.09
C VAL A 261 -7.89 -21.02 22.89
N PHE A 262 -8.65 -20.03 22.38
CA PHE A 262 -10.10 -20.14 22.18
C PHE A 262 -10.51 -20.53 20.76
N ALA A 263 -9.57 -20.65 19.82
CA ALA A 263 -9.84 -21.07 18.43
C ALA A 263 -10.16 -22.57 18.35
N THR A 264 -11.32 -22.95 18.80
CA THR A 264 -11.81 -24.34 18.70
C THR A 264 -12.68 -24.61 17.47
N ALA A 265 -12.94 -23.68 16.61
CA ALA A 265 -13.55 -23.94 15.27
C ALA A 265 -13.61 -22.68 14.43
N ALA A 266 -13.36 -22.84 13.14
CA ALA A 266 -13.57 -21.90 12.06
C ALA A 266 -12.95 -20.50 12.31
N VAL A 267 -11.87 -20.20 11.60
CA VAL A 267 -11.31 -18.86 11.47
C VAL A 267 -12.41 -17.95 10.93
N GLN A 268 -13.24 -17.45 11.83
CA GLN A 268 -14.01 -16.26 11.53
C GLN A 268 -12.98 -15.12 11.47
N ASP A 269 -13.12 -14.30 10.46
CA ASP A 269 -12.38 -13.04 10.26
C ASP A 269 -12.75 -12.07 11.41
N SER A 270 -12.48 -12.49 12.66
CA SER A 270 -12.75 -11.68 13.84
C SER A 270 -11.60 -10.69 14.00
N ASP A 271 -11.93 -9.42 14.15
CA ASP A 271 -11.00 -8.31 14.36
C ASP A 271 -10.02 -8.51 15.54
N GLY A 272 -10.19 -9.56 16.32
CA GLY A 272 -9.43 -9.83 17.54
C GLY A 272 -8.05 -10.49 17.36
N GLY A 273 -7.80 -11.19 16.25
CA GLY A 273 -6.57 -11.95 16.01
C GLY A 273 -5.51 -11.25 15.17
N GLN A 274 -5.63 -9.95 14.97
CA GLN A 274 -4.77 -9.20 14.06
C GLN A 274 -3.39 -8.92 14.66
N THR A 275 -2.34 -9.39 13.98
CA THR A 275 -0.94 -9.18 14.37
C THR A 275 -0.28 -7.97 13.69
N ARG A 276 -0.97 -7.27 12.77
CA ARG A 276 -0.47 -6.07 12.10
C ARG A 276 -0.60 -4.85 12.99
N TRP A 277 0.38 -3.95 12.96
CA TRP A 277 0.46 -2.76 13.81
C TRP A 277 -0.81 -1.90 13.83
N LYS A 278 -1.43 -1.70 12.69
CA LYS A 278 -2.74 -1.04 12.55
C LYS A 278 -3.50 -1.72 11.41
N SER A 279 -4.31 -2.71 11.73
CA SER A 279 -5.31 -3.18 10.80
C SER A 279 -6.63 -2.52 11.12
N LYS A 280 -7.05 -1.59 10.26
CA LYS A 280 -8.43 -1.11 10.30
C LYS A 280 -9.31 -2.20 9.68
N PRO A 281 -10.51 -2.44 10.21
CA PRO A 281 -11.48 -3.31 9.58
C PRO A 281 -11.66 -2.91 8.12
N THR A 282 -11.66 -3.91 7.23
CA THR A 282 -11.83 -3.69 5.79
C THR A 282 -13.17 -4.23 5.32
N ALA A 283 -13.68 -3.64 4.25
CA ALA A 283 -14.82 -4.13 3.50
C ALA A 283 -14.44 -4.27 2.02
N SER A 284 -15.24 -4.99 1.27
CA SER A 284 -15.08 -5.14 -0.17
C SER A 284 -16.16 -4.35 -0.90
N VAL A 285 -15.78 -3.51 -1.85
CA VAL A 285 -16.71 -2.89 -2.80
C VAL A 285 -16.58 -3.66 -4.11
N VAL A 286 -17.62 -4.39 -4.47
CA VAL A 286 -17.70 -5.11 -5.74
C VAL A 286 -18.26 -4.19 -6.81
N LEU A 287 -17.48 -3.96 -7.86
CA LEU A 287 -17.85 -3.03 -8.93
C LEU A 287 -18.62 -3.74 -10.03
N LEU A 288 -19.75 -3.15 -10.41
CA LEU A 288 -20.66 -3.61 -11.43
C LEU A 288 -20.77 -2.60 -12.57
N LYS A 289 -21.17 -3.04 -13.76
CA LYS A 289 -21.54 -2.17 -14.89
C LYS A 289 -22.97 -1.65 -14.82
N SER A 290 -23.88 -2.49 -14.26
CA SER A 290 -25.31 -2.17 -14.18
C SER A 290 -25.89 -2.63 -12.84
N GLN A 291 -27.06 -2.09 -12.49
CA GLN A 291 -27.80 -2.57 -11.30
C GLN A 291 -28.16 -4.05 -11.47
N PRO A 292 -28.04 -4.86 -10.38
CA PRO A 292 -28.53 -6.22 -10.40
C PRO A 292 -29.99 -6.28 -10.83
N GLN A 293 -30.30 -7.19 -11.76
CA GLN A 293 -31.66 -7.36 -12.29
C GLN A 293 -32.26 -8.64 -11.72
N GLU A 294 -33.38 -8.49 -11.04
CA GLU A 294 -34.17 -9.63 -10.54
C GLU A 294 -35.29 -9.93 -11.51
N ASN A 295 -35.43 -11.19 -11.89
CA ASN A 295 -36.47 -11.69 -12.75
C ASN A 295 -37.09 -13.00 -12.17
N ARG A 296 -38.10 -13.56 -12.85
CA ARG A 296 -38.80 -14.80 -12.38
C ARG A 296 -37.88 -16.01 -12.27
N GLU A 297 -36.75 -16.02 -12.97
CA GLU A 297 -35.80 -17.14 -13.03
C GLU A 297 -34.64 -16.97 -12.04
N GLY A 298 -34.40 -15.76 -11.51
CA GLY A 298 -33.34 -15.46 -10.57
C GLY A 298 -32.81 -14.02 -10.68
N MET A 299 -31.56 -13.85 -10.33
CA MET A 299 -30.85 -12.57 -10.36
C MET A 299 -29.76 -12.60 -11.43
N THR A 300 -29.65 -11.53 -12.20
CA THR A 300 -28.57 -11.33 -13.19
C THR A 300 -27.70 -10.17 -12.78
N ILE A 301 -26.39 -10.37 -12.78
CA ILE A 301 -25.37 -9.36 -12.45
C ILE A 301 -24.38 -9.23 -13.59
N GLU A 302 -24.11 -7.99 -13.99
CA GLU A 302 -23.05 -7.62 -14.94
C GLU A 302 -21.89 -6.98 -14.20
N PHE A 303 -20.78 -7.69 -14.13
CA PHE A 303 -19.57 -7.26 -13.43
C PHE A 303 -18.75 -6.26 -14.25
N LEU A 304 -17.89 -5.47 -13.57
CA LEU A 304 -17.05 -4.48 -14.22
C LEU A 304 -16.12 -5.08 -15.28
N ASN A 305 -15.60 -6.29 -15.06
CA ASN A 305 -14.76 -7.01 -16.03
C ASN A 305 -15.51 -7.54 -17.27
N GLY A 306 -16.83 -7.32 -17.36
CA GLY A 306 -17.68 -7.74 -18.47
C GLY A 306 -18.32 -9.11 -18.32
N ALA A 307 -18.02 -9.85 -17.26
CA ALA A 307 -18.71 -11.11 -16.98
C ALA A 307 -20.16 -10.84 -16.60
N THR A 308 -21.09 -11.64 -17.15
CA THR A 308 -22.51 -11.60 -16.82
C THR A 308 -22.93 -12.96 -16.28
N LEU A 309 -23.48 -12.97 -15.07
CA LEU A 309 -23.92 -14.18 -14.42
C LEU A 309 -25.40 -14.11 -14.03
N SER A 310 -26.12 -15.18 -14.30
CA SER A 310 -27.50 -15.39 -13.83
C SER A 310 -27.53 -16.55 -12.82
N PHE A 311 -28.11 -16.31 -11.66
CA PHE A 311 -28.17 -17.30 -10.57
C PHE A 311 -29.45 -17.13 -9.75
N LYS A 312 -29.84 -18.20 -9.04
CA LYS A 312 -30.95 -18.12 -8.08
C LYS A 312 -30.43 -17.63 -6.73
N PRO A 313 -31.03 -16.60 -6.11
CA PRO A 313 -30.69 -16.19 -4.75
C PRO A 313 -30.75 -17.41 -3.80
N GLY A 314 -29.65 -17.58 -3.00
CA GLY A 314 -29.49 -18.76 -2.14
C GLY A 314 -28.64 -19.88 -2.75
N PHE A 315 -28.39 -19.89 -4.05
CA PHE A 315 -27.42 -20.78 -4.68
C PHE A 315 -26.10 -20.04 -4.92
N PHE A 316 -25.10 -20.39 -4.12
CA PHE A 316 -23.75 -19.85 -4.24
C PHE A 316 -22.86 -20.87 -4.95
N ASN A 317 -22.27 -20.52 -6.09
CA ASN A 317 -21.36 -21.39 -6.83
C ASN A 317 -19.97 -20.74 -6.95
N PHE A 318 -19.01 -21.54 -7.38
CA PHE A 318 -17.61 -21.11 -7.53
C PHE A 318 -17.45 -19.94 -8.53
N GLU A 319 -18.20 -19.95 -9.62
CA GLU A 319 -18.14 -18.93 -10.65
C GLU A 319 -18.61 -17.56 -10.13
N LEU A 320 -19.71 -17.53 -9.39
CA LEU A 320 -20.19 -16.33 -8.72
C LEU A 320 -19.16 -15.81 -7.69
N ALA A 321 -18.64 -16.70 -6.83
CA ALA A 321 -17.62 -16.35 -5.84
C ALA A 321 -16.36 -15.77 -6.50
N ARG A 322 -15.91 -16.41 -7.59
CA ARG A 322 -14.75 -15.95 -8.37
C ARG A 322 -14.98 -14.55 -8.96
N ASN A 323 -16.13 -14.31 -9.59
CA ASN A 323 -16.41 -13.00 -10.21
C ASN A 323 -16.60 -11.90 -9.16
N LEU A 324 -17.23 -12.19 -8.02
CA LEU A 324 -17.29 -11.27 -6.89
C LEU A 324 -15.87 -10.89 -6.42
N HIS A 325 -14.97 -11.86 -6.27
CA HIS A 325 -13.59 -11.62 -5.86
C HIS A 325 -12.80 -10.81 -6.91
N LEU A 326 -12.91 -11.18 -8.19
CA LEU A 326 -12.20 -10.50 -9.28
C LEU A 326 -12.58 -9.03 -9.40
N ASN A 327 -13.83 -8.67 -9.11
CA ASN A 327 -14.34 -7.30 -9.23
C ASN A 327 -14.37 -6.53 -7.90
N ALA A 328 -13.80 -7.10 -6.82
CA ALA A 328 -13.77 -6.50 -5.50
C ALA A 328 -12.57 -5.58 -5.30
N CYS A 329 -12.83 -4.38 -4.80
CA CYS A 329 -11.84 -3.45 -4.26
C CYS A 329 -11.87 -3.48 -2.73
N ARG A 330 -10.74 -3.71 -2.07
CA ARG A 330 -10.64 -3.58 -0.61
C ARG A 330 -10.60 -2.12 -0.18
N VAL A 331 -11.48 -1.76 0.75
CA VAL A 331 -11.57 -0.41 1.30
C VAL A 331 -11.62 -0.45 2.84
N PRO A 332 -11.22 0.61 3.54
CA PRO A 332 -11.52 0.75 4.97
C PRO A 332 -13.02 0.69 5.21
N ARG A 333 -13.46 -0.10 6.20
CA ARG A 333 -14.89 -0.34 6.48
C ARG A 333 -15.68 0.95 6.74
N TYR A 334 -15.05 1.98 7.34
CA TYR A 334 -15.74 3.24 7.61
C TYR A 334 -16.28 3.94 6.36
N LEU A 335 -15.71 3.69 5.18
CA LEU A 335 -16.19 4.27 3.91
C LEU A 335 -17.55 3.73 3.46
N VAL A 336 -17.88 2.54 3.92
CA VAL A 336 -19.09 1.81 3.53
C VAL A 336 -19.85 1.28 4.76
N ALA A 337 -19.62 1.88 5.93
CA ALA A 337 -20.16 1.39 7.21
C ALA A 337 -21.70 1.42 7.26
N THR A 338 -22.31 2.39 6.58
CA THR A 338 -23.76 2.58 6.48
C THR A 338 -24.40 1.77 5.37
N LEU A 339 -23.60 1.17 4.47
CA LEU A 339 -24.11 0.41 3.33
C LEU A 339 -24.40 -1.05 3.74
N PRO A 340 -25.60 -1.56 3.45
CA PRO A 340 -25.92 -2.95 3.71
C PRO A 340 -25.25 -3.88 2.69
N ALA A 341 -24.87 -5.07 3.15
CA ALA A 341 -24.59 -6.16 2.22
C ALA A 341 -25.93 -6.72 1.71
N PRO A 342 -26.09 -6.94 0.39
CA PRO A 342 -27.30 -7.56 -0.14
C PRO A 342 -27.65 -8.86 0.60
N ALA A 343 -28.94 -9.12 0.84
CA ALA A 343 -29.38 -10.23 1.65
C ALA A 343 -28.82 -11.59 1.18
N TRP A 344 -28.77 -11.81 -0.14
CA TRP A 344 -28.25 -13.04 -0.76
C TRP A 344 -26.72 -13.17 -0.63
N LEU A 345 -26.01 -12.07 -0.48
CA LEU A 345 -24.54 -12.03 -0.36
C LEU A 345 -24.08 -12.11 1.09
N LYS A 346 -24.90 -11.59 2.03
CA LYS A 346 -24.56 -11.41 3.45
C LYS A 346 -24.11 -12.68 4.15
N GLN A 347 -24.66 -13.84 3.78
CA GLN A 347 -24.32 -15.11 4.40
C GLN A 347 -22.88 -15.54 4.10
N HIS A 348 -22.37 -15.24 2.90
CA HIS A 348 -21.06 -15.69 2.43
C HIS A 348 -20.01 -14.57 2.45
N PHE A 349 -20.45 -13.32 2.23
CA PHE A 349 -19.59 -12.12 2.18
C PHE A 349 -20.21 -10.96 2.97
N PRO A 350 -20.26 -11.04 4.31
CA PRO A 350 -20.98 -10.09 5.16
C PRO A 350 -20.43 -8.66 5.11
N ASN A 351 -19.17 -8.49 4.71
CA ASN A 351 -18.50 -7.19 4.59
C ASN A 351 -18.37 -6.72 3.13
N SER A 352 -19.23 -7.22 2.24
CA SER A 352 -19.20 -6.83 0.82
C SER A 352 -20.42 -6.00 0.46
N VAL A 353 -20.18 -4.90 -0.24
CA VAL A 353 -21.21 -4.04 -0.83
C VAL A 353 -21.08 -4.03 -2.33
N LEU A 354 -22.19 -3.83 -3.04
CA LEU A 354 -22.23 -3.71 -4.48
C LEU A 354 -22.32 -2.23 -4.87
N ALA A 355 -21.55 -1.82 -5.86
CA ALA A 355 -21.62 -0.46 -6.41
C ALA A 355 -21.53 -0.49 -7.93
N VAL A 356 -22.40 0.27 -8.59
CA VAL A 356 -22.42 0.42 -10.06
C VAL A 356 -21.52 1.57 -10.44
N LYS A 357 -20.54 1.31 -11.30
CA LYS A 357 -19.71 2.35 -11.92
C LYS A 357 -20.49 2.99 -13.05
N SER A 358 -20.66 4.32 -13.01
CA SER A 358 -21.28 5.10 -14.09
C SER A 358 -20.52 4.94 -15.40
N SER A 359 -21.22 4.83 -16.52
CA SER A 359 -20.63 4.84 -17.87
C SER A 359 -20.01 6.20 -18.22
N ASP A 360 -20.66 7.28 -17.79
CA ASP A 360 -20.39 8.64 -18.24
C ASP A 360 -19.48 9.43 -17.27
N SER A 361 -19.21 8.87 -16.10
CA SER A 361 -18.38 9.50 -15.07
C SER A 361 -17.56 8.45 -14.30
N HIS A 362 -16.71 8.92 -13.38
CA HIS A 362 -15.95 8.03 -12.49
C HIS A 362 -16.74 7.62 -11.25
N ALA A 363 -17.94 8.14 -11.05
CA ALA A 363 -18.76 7.86 -9.87
C ALA A 363 -19.15 6.38 -9.78
N CYS A 364 -19.15 5.87 -8.54
CA CYS A 364 -19.63 4.54 -8.20
C CYS A 364 -20.80 4.69 -7.23
N THR A 365 -22.00 4.35 -7.68
CA THR A 365 -23.22 4.46 -6.89
C THR A 365 -23.50 3.12 -6.18
N PRO A 366 -23.62 3.09 -4.84
CA PRO A 366 -24.05 1.90 -4.13
C PRO A 366 -25.38 1.36 -4.65
N CYS A 367 -25.50 0.04 -4.76
CA CYS A 367 -26.78 -0.59 -5.18
C CYS A 367 -27.86 -0.46 -4.11
N GLU A 368 -27.48 -0.43 -2.84
CA GLU A 368 -28.37 -0.31 -1.69
C GLU A 368 -27.78 0.67 -0.66
N GLY A 369 -28.63 1.50 -0.06
CA GLY A 369 -28.27 2.45 1.00
C GLY A 369 -27.51 3.68 0.52
N GLU A 370 -27.13 4.53 1.47
CA GLU A 370 -26.35 5.75 1.23
C GLU A 370 -25.11 5.75 2.10
N SER A 371 -24.01 6.26 1.57
CA SER A 371 -22.74 6.46 2.28
C SER A 371 -22.50 7.93 2.53
N ASP A 372 -21.77 8.24 3.62
CA ASP A 372 -21.22 9.58 3.88
C ASP A 372 -20.09 9.98 2.91
N TYR A 373 -19.70 9.07 2.05
CA TYR A 373 -18.63 9.23 1.08
C TYR A 373 -19.12 8.94 -0.32
N ASP A 374 -18.69 9.76 -1.27
CA ASP A 374 -18.80 9.47 -2.69
C ASP A 374 -17.64 8.56 -3.09
N LEU A 375 -17.95 7.50 -3.81
CA LEU A 375 -16.97 6.55 -4.33
C LEU A 375 -16.77 6.79 -5.81
N PHE A 376 -15.51 6.70 -6.26
CA PHE A 376 -15.12 6.89 -7.64
C PHE A 376 -14.15 5.79 -8.07
N TYR A 377 -14.20 5.42 -9.34
CA TYR A 377 -13.28 4.45 -9.93
C TYR A 377 -12.82 4.88 -11.31
N HIS A 378 -11.53 4.73 -11.57
CA HIS A 378 -10.92 4.86 -12.89
C HIS A 378 -9.87 3.76 -13.09
N GLN A 379 -9.79 3.21 -14.31
CA GLN A 379 -8.88 2.10 -14.63
C GLN A 379 -7.40 2.40 -14.38
N GLU A 380 -6.96 3.65 -14.47
CA GLU A 380 -5.57 4.05 -14.21
C GLU A 380 -5.32 4.46 -12.76
N ARG A 381 -6.35 4.90 -12.03
CA ARG A 381 -6.24 5.44 -10.67
C ARG A 381 -6.71 4.46 -9.59
N GLY A 382 -7.53 3.46 -9.97
CA GLY A 382 -8.22 2.59 -9.03
C GLY A 382 -9.38 3.31 -8.34
N LEU A 383 -9.81 2.79 -7.20
CA LEU A 383 -10.92 3.33 -6.41
C LEU A 383 -10.42 4.39 -5.41
N TRP A 384 -11.10 5.55 -5.39
CA TRP A 384 -10.91 6.61 -4.39
C TRP A 384 -12.25 7.07 -3.84
N HIS A 385 -12.23 7.96 -2.87
CA HIS A 385 -13.42 8.48 -2.21
C HIS A 385 -13.24 9.97 -1.87
N GLU A 386 -14.36 10.66 -1.77
CA GLU A 386 -14.46 12.03 -1.29
C GLU A 386 -15.54 12.07 -0.21
N ARG A 387 -15.37 12.90 0.81
CA ARG A 387 -16.39 13.06 1.82
C ARG A 387 -17.50 13.95 1.27
N LYS A 388 -18.75 13.52 1.37
CA LYS A 388 -19.89 14.35 1.02
C LYS A 388 -19.86 15.61 1.87
N THR A 389 -19.96 16.77 1.24
CA THR A 389 -20.16 18.05 1.95
C THR A 389 -21.52 17.98 2.65
N PRO A 390 -21.63 18.24 3.97
CA PRO A 390 -22.93 18.29 4.60
C PRO A 390 -23.79 19.30 3.85
N GLN A 391 -24.91 18.86 3.30
CA GLN A 391 -25.90 19.83 2.79
C GLN A 391 -26.32 20.68 3.99
N PRO A 392 -26.36 22.02 3.86
CA PRO A 392 -26.92 22.85 4.90
C PRO A 392 -28.35 22.35 5.16
N LYS A 393 -28.62 21.89 6.35
CA LYS A 393 -29.99 21.63 6.77
C LYS A 393 -30.71 22.94 6.62
N PHE A 394 -31.56 23.06 5.63
CA PHE A 394 -32.58 24.09 5.60
C PHE A 394 -33.52 23.76 6.78
N GLU A 395 -33.30 24.37 7.93
CA GLU A 395 -34.32 24.48 8.93
C GLU A 395 -35.41 25.35 8.30
N ILE A 396 -36.47 24.70 7.85
CA ILE A 396 -37.72 25.37 7.59
C ILE A 396 -38.19 25.83 8.99
N SER A 397 -37.97 27.11 9.29
CA SER A 397 -38.57 27.75 10.45
C SER A 397 -40.08 27.77 10.22
N GLU A 398 -40.78 26.78 10.77
CA GLU A 398 -42.21 26.91 11.04
C GLU A 398 -42.41 28.04 12.07
N ASN A 399 -42.43 29.26 11.62
CA ASN A 399 -42.98 30.38 12.38
C ASN A 399 -43.49 31.43 11.40
N GLU A 400 -44.64 31.17 10.83
CA GLU A 400 -45.60 32.20 10.45
C GLU A 400 -47.00 31.72 10.85
N SER A 401 -47.34 31.87 12.12
CA SER A 401 -48.71 32.01 12.55
C SER A 401 -49.06 33.50 12.47
N TRP A 402 -49.70 33.92 11.42
CA TRP A 402 -50.52 35.10 11.41
C TRP A 402 -51.90 34.71 11.94
N PHE A 403 -52.16 35.04 13.22
CA PHE A 403 -53.31 35.73 13.79
C PHE A 403 -53.15 35.77 15.30
#